data_936e1daceccaf0329c696df263274c28
#
_entry.id   936e1daceccaf0329c696df263274c28
#
_cell.length_a   1.000
_cell.length_b   1.000
_cell.length_c   1.000
_cell.angle_alpha   90.00
_cell.angle_beta   90.00
_cell.angle_gamma   90.00
#
_symmetry.space_group_name_H-M   'P 1'
#
loop_
_entity.id
_entity.type
_entity.pdbx_description
1 polymer ?
#
loop_
_entity_poly.entity_id
_entity_poly.type
_entity_poly.pdbx_seq_one_letter_code
_entity_poly.pdbx_strand_id
1 'polypeptide(L)'
;EKRYELLGEHLSRIGIEIDAVKEDVKQFEVEVPSWLFGEFGGGRFGDFMPPAPAPDRWAKIRDAAYVHELTGAAPRVAIHVGWDKPEDVPFEEVVAGDFVELEAFAREQGIGIGAVNPTLFLSGTQHGSLSSPNDKVRRQLIDHCKVCCEVAENCGTNLVTYWFPDGSLYPGQRDLWEQEKRLRRGLEEIYATADPGVLHLIEYKLFEPGTYSTIVSDAGVALDIARSLGERAGVLVDMGHHAWGVNVAQIVSRLLGMGVPGGFHFNTRYAADDDHAVEPNQRIFEIFCELSAAQAVVNDDEKKNWAYMVDQCSSLENRMRAVLHTIDSLMISFAKSLIVDGDQLRTMRENTDVIGANRTLLDAFLTDVRPIVQMARVEQGLPADPIDAFDRSGYQERIEKERS
;
A
#
# COMPACT_ATOMS: atom_id res chain seq x y z
N GLU A 1 29.74 -8.73 -4.27
CA GLU A 1 30.84 -7.88 -3.71
C GLU A 1 31.42 -6.95 -4.75
N LYS A 2 32.15 -7.45 -5.78
CA LYS A 2 32.85 -6.61 -6.75
C LYS A 2 31.98 -5.53 -7.42
N ARG A 3 30.70 -5.84 -7.75
CA ARG A 3 29.77 -4.84 -8.34
C ARG A 3 29.39 -3.77 -7.32
N TYR A 4 29.30 -4.13 -6.05
CA TYR A 4 29.03 -3.22 -4.94
C TYR A 4 30.21 -2.26 -4.73
N GLU A 5 31.43 -2.79 -4.71
CA GLU A 5 32.65 -2.00 -4.57
C GLU A 5 32.80 -0.97 -5.72
N LEU A 6 32.62 -1.40 -6.97
CA LEU A 6 32.68 -0.52 -8.14
C LEU A 6 31.60 0.59 -8.11
N LEU A 7 30.40 0.24 -7.65
CA LEU A 7 29.33 1.23 -7.45
C LEU A 7 29.69 2.20 -6.34
N GLY A 8 30.28 1.73 -5.23
CA GLY A 8 30.75 2.57 -4.13
C GLY A 8 31.81 3.57 -4.57
N GLU A 9 32.81 3.14 -5.40
CA GLU A 9 33.78 4.02 -5.99
C GLU A 9 33.14 5.10 -6.90
N HIS A 10 32.08 4.75 -7.60
CA HIS A 10 31.33 5.71 -8.44
C HIS A 10 30.58 6.73 -7.56
N LEU A 11 29.84 6.29 -6.57
CA LEU A 11 29.02 7.13 -5.68
C LEU A 11 29.88 8.04 -4.81
N SER A 12 31.03 7.59 -4.33
CA SER A 12 31.96 8.41 -3.53
C SER A 12 32.45 9.66 -4.26
N ARG A 13 32.53 9.62 -5.60
CA ARG A 13 32.94 10.79 -6.44
C ARG A 13 31.91 11.92 -6.40
N ILE A 14 30.66 11.62 -6.08
CA ILE A 14 29.54 12.57 -5.91
C ILE A 14 29.19 12.77 -4.44
N GLY A 15 30.03 12.29 -3.53
CA GLY A 15 29.87 12.50 -2.09
C GLY A 15 28.85 11.59 -1.42
N ILE A 16 28.45 10.49 -2.08
CA ILE A 16 27.47 9.54 -1.52
C ILE A 16 28.20 8.30 -0.99
N GLU A 17 27.95 7.99 0.29
CA GLU A 17 28.51 6.83 0.97
C GLU A 17 27.60 5.61 0.78
N ILE A 18 28.04 4.63 -0.01
CA ILE A 18 27.23 3.46 -0.39
C ILE A 18 26.77 2.65 0.83
N ASP A 19 27.57 2.58 1.89
CA ASP A 19 27.20 1.86 3.12
C ASP A 19 26.05 2.55 3.86
N ALA A 20 26.00 3.89 3.86
CA ALA A 20 24.87 4.62 4.41
C ALA A 20 23.57 4.33 3.62
N VAL A 21 23.64 4.36 2.28
CA VAL A 21 22.50 4.00 1.42
C VAL A 21 22.03 2.55 1.69
N LYS A 22 22.98 1.62 1.86
CA LYS A 22 22.65 0.22 2.18
C LYS A 22 21.93 0.10 3.54
N GLU A 23 22.39 0.83 4.57
CA GLU A 23 21.73 0.81 5.88
C GLU A 23 20.31 1.38 5.81
N ASP A 24 20.08 2.45 5.04
CA ASP A 24 18.71 2.95 4.80
C ASP A 24 17.83 1.92 4.08
N VAL A 25 18.38 1.23 3.08
CA VAL A 25 17.65 0.17 2.35
C VAL A 25 17.28 -1.00 3.26
N LYS A 26 18.10 -1.35 4.26
CA LYS A 26 17.75 -2.39 5.27
C LYS A 26 16.57 -2.00 6.15
N GLN A 27 16.28 -0.71 6.29
CA GLN A 27 15.17 -0.20 7.09
C GLN A 27 13.88 -0.03 6.29
N PHE A 28 13.91 -0.32 4.99
CA PHE A 28 12.71 -0.24 4.16
C PHE A 28 11.69 -1.29 4.58
N GLU A 29 10.47 -0.86 4.86
CA GLU A 29 9.33 -1.73 5.18
C GLU A 29 8.12 -1.39 4.33
N VAL A 30 7.38 -2.42 3.94
CA VAL A 30 6.10 -2.32 3.24
C VAL A 30 5.15 -3.40 3.72
N GLU A 31 3.86 -3.11 3.81
CA GLU A 31 2.84 -4.10 4.15
C GLU A 31 2.36 -4.82 2.89
N VAL A 32 2.13 -6.12 3.00
CA VAL A 32 1.52 -6.91 1.91
C VAL A 32 0.03 -7.13 2.17
N PRO A 33 -0.81 -7.15 1.15
CA PRO A 33 -2.24 -7.33 1.34
C PRO A 33 -2.61 -8.81 1.52
N SER A 34 -3.49 -9.12 2.48
CA SER A 34 -3.99 -10.48 2.72
C SER A 34 -4.75 -11.02 1.52
N TRP A 35 -5.50 -10.15 0.83
CA TRP A 35 -6.34 -10.53 -0.32
C TRP A 35 -5.54 -11.00 -1.53
N LEU A 36 -4.31 -10.55 -1.71
CA LEU A 36 -3.42 -11.07 -2.74
C LEU A 36 -3.25 -12.60 -2.67
N PHE A 37 -3.17 -13.14 -1.46
CA PHE A 37 -2.93 -14.56 -1.22
C PHE A 37 -4.18 -15.42 -1.37
N GLY A 38 -5.38 -14.83 -1.26
CA GLY A 38 -6.67 -15.51 -1.37
C GLY A 38 -7.19 -15.66 -2.80
N GLU A 39 -8.50 -15.85 -2.92
CA GLU A 39 -9.20 -16.02 -4.19
C GLU A 39 -9.54 -14.70 -4.90
N PHE A 40 -8.94 -13.60 -4.52
CA PHE A 40 -9.19 -12.31 -5.13
C PHE A 40 -8.45 -12.19 -6.48
N GLY A 41 -9.15 -11.73 -7.51
CA GLY A 41 -8.64 -11.58 -8.89
C GLY A 41 -9.12 -12.67 -9.86
N GLY A 42 -8.75 -12.56 -11.14
CA GLY A 42 -8.95 -13.60 -12.16
C GLY A 42 -10.33 -13.73 -12.80
N GLY A 43 -11.37 -13.15 -12.24
CA GLY A 43 -12.77 -13.39 -12.60
C GLY A 43 -13.22 -13.14 -14.05
N ARG A 44 -12.38 -12.49 -14.88
CA ARG A 44 -12.70 -12.24 -16.30
C ARG A 44 -12.77 -13.52 -17.14
N PHE A 45 -12.03 -14.55 -16.74
CA PHE A 45 -11.93 -15.81 -17.48
C PHE A 45 -12.75 -16.95 -16.82
N GLY A 46 -13.95 -16.62 -16.35
CA GLY A 46 -14.82 -17.56 -15.66
C GLY A 46 -14.24 -17.95 -14.29
N ASP A 47 -14.11 -19.26 -14.07
CA ASP A 47 -13.61 -19.80 -12.81
C ASP A 47 -12.07 -19.91 -12.75
N PHE A 48 -11.36 -19.30 -13.71
CA PHE A 48 -9.90 -19.33 -13.69
C PHE A 48 -9.36 -18.57 -12.48
N MET A 49 -8.51 -19.24 -11.73
CA MET A 49 -7.79 -18.68 -10.60
C MET A 49 -6.33 -19.11 -10.65
N PRO A 50 -5.36 -18.22 -10.39
CA PRO A 50 -3.96 -18.63 -10.23
C PRO A 50 -3.83 -19.76 -9.19
N PRO A 51 -2.90 -20.71 -9.38
CA PRO A 51 -2.82 -21.90 -8.54
C PRO A 51 -2.64 -21.63 -7.04
N ALA A 52 -3.19 -22.50 -6.23
CA ALA A 52 -3.01 -22.56 -4.77
C ALA A 52 -3.37 -21.26 -4.02
N PRO A 53 -4.55 -20.68 -4.21
CA PRO A 53 -4.99 -19.57 -3.35
C PRO A 53 -5.02 -20.05 -1.89
N ALA A 54 -4.73 -19.14 -0.99
CA ALA A 54 -4.86 -19.40 0.44
C ALA A 54 -6.35 -19.62 0.78
N PRO A 55 -6.73 -20.79 1.32
CA PRO A 55 -8.13 -21.13 1.54
C PRO A 55 -8.75 -20.40 2.73
N ASP A 56 -7.95 -19.91 3.64
CA ASP A 56 -8.38 -19.29 4.89
C ASP A 56 -7.43 -18.18 5.36
N ARG A 57 -7.81 -17.43 6.36
CA ARG A 57 -7.03 -16.35 6.94
C ARG A 57 -5.67 -16.80 7.50
N TRP A 58 -5.56 -18.03 7.99
CA TRP A 58 -4.32 -18.58 8.54
C TRP A 58 -3.30 -18.87 7.44
N ALA A 59 -3.76 -19.43 6.33
CA ALA A 59 -2.92 -19.66 5.16
C ALA A 59 -2.42 -18.33 4.54
N LYS A 60 -3.27 -17.29 4.50
CA LYS A 60 -2.84 -15.94 4.06
C LYS A 60 -1.71 -15.40 4.93
N ILE A 61 -1.81 -15.54 6.26
CA ILE A 61 -0.74 -15.12 7.19
C ILE A 61 0.55 -15.91 6.94
N ARG A 62 0.47 -17.23 6.73
CA ARG A 62 1.66 -18.06 6.43
C ARG A 62 2.34 -17.63 5.13
N ASP A 63 1.56 -17.34 4.09
CA ASP A 63 2.11 -16.87 2.80
C ASP A 63 2.78 -15.49 2.96
N ALA A 64 2.15 -14.56 3.67
CA ALA A 64 2.71 -13.26 3.98
C ALA A 64 4.00 -13.36 4.81
N ALA A 65 4.03 -14.24 5.81
CA ALA A 65 5.22 -14.50 6.63
C ALA A 65 6.37 -15.04 5.77
N TYR A 66 6.07 -15.94 4.83
CA TYR A 66 7.08 -16.47 3.92
C TYR A 66 7.65 -15.40 2.98
N VAL A 67 6.82 -14.45 2.54
CA VAL A 67 7.30 -13.27 1.81
C VAL A 67 8.27 -12.45 2.67
N HIS A 68 7.95 -12.24 3.95
CA HIS A 68 8.85 -11.54 4.89
C HIS A 68 10.16 -12.32 5.10
N GLU A 69 10.09 -13.63 5.29
CA GLU A 69 11.26 -14.49 5.43
C GLU A 69 12.25 -14.37 4.28
N LEU A 70 11.75 -14.20 3.05
CA LEU A 70 12.59 -14.07 1.85
C LEU A 70 13.09 -12.63 1.58
N THR A 71 12.37 -11.63 2.05
CA THR A 71 12.66 -10.22 1.69
C THR A 71 13.20 -9.37 2.83
N GLY A 72 12.85 -9.71 4.07
CA GLY A 72 13.10 -8.90 5.27
C GLY A 72 12.29 -7.59 5.32
N ALA A 73 11.54 -7.26 4.26
CA ALA A 73 10.93 -5.94 4.07
C ALA A 73 9.41 -5.91 4.24
N ALA A 74 8.76 -7.06 4.53
CA ALA A 74 7.30 -7.14 4.67
C ALA A 74 6.88 -7.64 6.07
N PRO A 75 7.17 -6.89 7.15
CA PRO A 75 6.93 -7.34 8.52
C PRO A 75 5.45 -7.30 8.92
N ARG A 76 4.55 -6.81 8.07
CA ARG A 76 3.11 -6.68 8.34
C ARG A 76 2.27 -7.09 7.15
N VAL A 77 1.05 -7.55 7.45
CA VAL A 77 0.02 -7.89 6.48
C VAL A 77 -1.22 -7.03 6.71
N ALA A 78 -1.63 -6.27 5.70
CA ALA A 78 -2.89 -5.53 5.70
C ALA A 78 -4.07 -6.51 5.55
N ILE A 79 -5.16 -6.29 6.27
CA ILE A 79 -6.33 -7.16 6.28
C ILE A 79 -7.61 -6.41 5.87
N HIS A 80 -8.55 -7.14 5.25
CA HIS A 80 -9.94 -6.74 5.12
C HIS A 80 -10.80 -7.46 6.16
N VAL A 81 -11.42 -6.73 7.07
CA VAL A 81 -12.15 -7.33 8.20
C VAL A 81 -13.25 -8.29 7.73
N GLY A 82 -13.96 -7.97 6.66
CA GLY A 82 -15.01 -8.85 6.13
C GLY A 82 -14.48 -10.11 5.42
N TRP A 83 -13.24 -10.11 4.95
CA TRP A 83 -12.62 -11.24 4.24
C TRP A 83 -11.71 -12.10 5.12
N ASP A 84 -11.22 -11.52 6.21
CA ASP A 84 -10.28 -12.18 7.13
C ASP A 84 -10.94 -12.48 8.49
N LYS A 85 -12.26 -12.33 8.60
CA LYS A 85 -13.07 -12.77 9.75
C LYS A 85 -13.06 -14.30 9.87
N PRO A 86 -13.44 -14.88 11.01
CA PRO A 86 -13.74 -16.30 11.09
C PRO A 86 -14.85 -16.71 10.10
N GLU A 87 -14.70 -17.88 9.49
CA GLU A 87 -15.63 -18.36 8.44
C GLU A 87 -17.06 -18.53 8.94
N ASP A 88 -17.22 -18.98 10.17
CA ASP A 88 -18.49 -19.26 10.84
C ASP A 88 -19.18 -18.04 11.45
N VAL A 89 -18.51 -16.86 11.46
CA VAL A 89 -19.07 -15.62 11.98
C VAL A 89 -19.73 -14.83 10.84
N PRO A 90 -21.05 -14.54 10.90
CA PRO A 90 -21.71 -13.64 9.97
C PRO A 90 -21.06 -12.25 9.95
N PHE A 91 -21.08 -11.57 8.79
CA PHE A 91 -20.46 -10.25 8.65
C PHE A 91 -20.98 -9.21 9.67
N GLU A 92 -22.26 -9.22 9.96
CA GLU A 92 -22.93 -8.32 10.90
C GLU A 92 -22.68 -8.64 12.37
N GLU A 93 -22.07 -9.80 12.67
CA GLU A 93 -21.77 -10.25 14.03
C GLU A 93 -20.28 -10.17 14.35
N VAL A 94 -19.45 -9.74 13.40
CA VAL A 94 -18.00 -9.59 13.57
C VAL A 94 -17.68 -8.57 14.65
N VAL A 95 -16.82 -8.94 15.57
CA VAL A 95 -16.30 -8.09 16.64
C VAL A 95 -14.78 -8.04 16.64
N ALA A 96 -14.19 -7.05 17.26
CA ALA A 96 -12.74 -6.88 17.30
C ALA A 96 -12.02 -8.08 17.97
N GLY A 97 -12.67 -8.75 18.90
CA GLY A 97 -12.16 -9.96 19.55
C GLY A 97 -11.85 -11.12 18.60
N ASP A 98 -12.52 -11.20 17.46
CA ASP A 98 -12.34 -12.25 16.44
C ASP A 98 -10.95 -12.23 15.77
N PHE A 99 -10.21 -11.14 15.94
CA PHE A 99 -8.89 -10.92 15.34
C PHE A 99 -7.73 -11.10 16.31
N VAL A 100 -7.99 -11.26 17.61
CA VAL A 100 -6.95 -11.42 18.64
C VAL A 100 -6.09 -12.66 18.38
N GLU A 101 -6.73 -13.80 18.07
CA GLU A 101 -6.00 -15.03 17.75
C GLU A 101 -5.24 -14.92 16.42
N LEU A 102 -5.79 -14.18 15.43
CA LEU A 102 -5.13 -13.95 14.15
C LEU A 102 -3.85 -13.12 14.33
N GLU A 103 -3.90 -12.06 15.13
CA GLU A 103 -2.71 -11.26 15.46
C GLU A 103 -1.67 -12.09 16.24
N ALA A 104 -2.11 -12.87 17.24
CA ALA A 104 -1.20 -13.76 17.97
C ALA A 104 -0.50 -14.75 17.03
N PHE A 105 -1.26 -15.36 16.14
CA PHE A 105 -0.70 -16.25 15.12
C PHE A 105 0.26 -15.54 14.16
N ALA A 106 -0.07 -14.35 13.70
CA ALA A 106 0.83 -13.55 12.85
C ALA A 106 2.17 -13.28 13.56
N ARG A 107 2.14 -12.93 14.85
CA ARG A 107 3.34 -12.75 15.68
C ARG A 107 4.15 -14.04 15.83
N GLU A 108 3.50 -15.19 16.00
CA GLU A 108 4.17 -16.49 16.00
C GLU A 108 4.86 -16.82 14.67
N GLN A 109 4.31 -16.33 13.56
CA GLN A 109 4.92 -16.46 12.24
C GLN A 109 6.00 -15.38 11.95
N GLY A 110 6.30 -14.47 12.89
CA GLY A 110 7.32 -13.43 12.76
C GLY A 110 6.87 -12.16 12.05
N ILE A 111 5.57 -11.97 11.83
CA ILE A 111 4.97 -10.75 11.27
C ILE A 111 3.88 -10.22 12.19
N GLY A 112 3.24 -9.10 11.81
CA GLY A 112 2.06 -8.57 12.51
C GLY A 112 0.96 -8.18 11.54
N ILE A 113 -0.23 -7.92 12.07
CA ILE A 113 -1.29 -7.27 11.31
C ILE A 113 -0.91 -5.80 11.12
N GLY A 114 -1.03 -5.32 9.89
CA GLY A 114 -0.83 -3.94 9.47
C GLY A 114 -2.14 -3.17 9.35
N ALA A 115 -2.31 -2.41 8.27
CA ALA A 115 -3.50 -1.63 8.03
C ALA A 115 -4.78 -2.49 8.05
N VAL A 116 -5.81 -1.96 8.69
CA VAL A 116 -7.13 -2.58 8.76
C VAL A 116 -8.06 -1.90 7.78
N ASN A 117 -8.65 -2.68 6.88
CA ASN A 117 -9.52 -2.19 5.81
C ASN A 117 -10.98 -2.59 6.10
N PRO A 118 -11.91 -1.65 6.23
CA PRO A 118 -13.33 -1.95 6.19
C PRO A 118 -13.74 -2.55 4.85
N THR A 119 -14.56 -3.59 4.86
CA THR A 119 -15.10 -4.20 3.65
C THR A 119 -16.44 -3.54 3.33
N LEU A 120 -16.42 -2.55 2.44
CA LEU A 120 -17.59 -1.70 2.14
C LEU A 120 -18.33 -2.09 0.85
N PHE A 121 -17.83 -3.06 0.11
CA PHE A 121 -18.40 -3.55 -1.17
C PHE A 121 -18.89 -4.99 -1.02
N LEU A 122 -20.11 -5.08 -0.54
CA LEU A 122 -20.80 -6.33 -0.23
C LEU A 122 -22.13 -6.41 -0.97
N SER A 123 -22.73 -7.60 -1.01
CA SER A 123 -24.11 -7.74 -1.48
C SER A 123 -25.04 -6.83 -0.66
N GLY A 124 -25.80 -5.98 -1.32
CA GLY A 124 -26.64 -4.96 -0.68
C GLY A 124 -26.07 -3.55 -0.71
N THR A 125 -24.78 -3.37 -1.03
CA THR A 125 -24.14 -2.04 -1.10
C THR A 125 -24.11 -1.43 -2.51
N GLN A 126 -24.74 -2.03 -3.49
CA GLN A 126 -24.80 -1.54 -4.88
C GLN A 126 -25.42 -0.14 -5.01
N HIS A 127 -26.03 0.38 -3.95
CA HIS A 127 -26.55 1.74 -3.87
C HIS A 127 -25.74 2.66 -2.98
N GLY A 128 -24.52 2.29 -2.67
CA GLY A 128 -23.59 2.98 -1.78
C GLY A 128 -23.45 2.29 -0.43
N SER A 129 -22.30 2.48 0.17
CA SER A 129 -21.98 2.07 1.53
C SER A 129 -22.41 3.13 2.56
N LEU A 130 -21.51 3.97 3.01
CA LEU A 130 -21.79 5.09 3.90
C LEU A 130 -22.66 6.18 3.25
N SER A 131 -22.69 6.24 1.92
CA SER A 131 -23.53 7.17 1.15
C SER A 131 -24.93 6.63 0.84
N SER A 132 -25.21 5.37 1.14
CA SER A 132 -26.46 4.70 0.82
C SER A 132 -27.70 5.51 1.25
N PRO A 133 -28.76 5.60 0.43
CA PRO A 133 -30.03 6.18 0.85
C PRO A 133 -30.74 5.33 1.93
N ASN A 134 -30.37 4.05 2.06
CA ASN A 134 -30.95 3.14 3.05
C ASN A 134 -30.22 3.28 4.41
N ASP A 135 -30.95 3.78 5.42
CA ASP A 135 -30.41 3.99 6.76
C ASP A 135 -29.87 2.71 7.43
N LYS A 136 -30.53 1.57 7.18
CA LYS A 136 -30.07 0.28 7.73
C LYS A 136 -28.70 -0.13 7.18
N VAL A 137 -28.49 0.02 5.87
CA VAL A 137 -27.21 -0.26 5.24
C VAL A 137 -26.13 0.68 5.77
N ARG A 138 -26.42 1.99 5.82
CA ARG A 138 -25.44 2.96 6.35
C ARG A 138 -25.05 2.64 7.80
N ARG A 139 -26.04 2.37 8.66
CA ARG A 139 -25.77 2.06 10.07
C ARG A 139 -24.90 0.83 10.21
N GLN A 140 -25.23 -0.25 9.53
CA GLN A 140 -24.45 -1.49 9.53
C GLN A 140 -22.99 -1.26 9.14
N LEU A 141 -22.75 -0.44 8.12
CA LEU A 141 -21.38 -0.22 7.63
C LEU A 141 -20.62 0.81 8.47
N ILE A 142 -21.29 1.80 9.06
CA ILE A 142 -20.67 2.68 10.06
C ILE A 142 -20.24 1.84 11.29
N ASP A 143 -21.10 0.97 11.78
CA ASP A 143 -20.77 0.10 12.92
C ASP A 143 -19.64 -0.87 12.57
N HIS A 144 -19.62 -1.42 11.33
CA HIS A 144 -18.49 -2.21 10.82
C HIS A 144 -17.18 -1.41 10.81
N CYS A 145 -17.18 -0.15 10.35
CA CYS A 145 -15.98 0.70 10.38
C CYS A 145 -15.50 0.96 11.82
N LYS A 146 -16.40 1.09 12.80
CA LYS A 146 -16.02 1.22 14.21
C LYS A 146 -15.35 -0.05 14.73
N VAL A 147 -15.89 -1.22 14.38
CA VAL A 147 -15.22 -2.50 14.69
C VAL A 147 -13.82 -2.54 14.06
N CYS A 148 -13.64 -2.06 12.82
CA CYS A 148 -12.32 -1.98 12.20
C CYS A 148 -11.34 -1.10 12.99
N CYS A 149 -11.81 0.02 13.56
CA CYS A 149 -10.99 0.86 14.44
C CYS A 149 -10.57 0.10 15.72
N GLU A 150 -11.50 -0.64 16.34
CA GLU A 150 -11.20 -1.47 17.50
C GLU A 150 -10.24 -2.64 17.16
N VAL A 151 -10.36 -3.24 15.97
CA VAL A 151 -9.40 -4.25 15.46
C VAL A 151 -8.01 -3.63 15.34
N ALA A 152 -7.90 -2.44 14.75
CA ALA A 152 -6.63 -1.75 14.57
C ALA A 152 -5.95 -1.41 15.92
N GLU A 153 -6.74 -1.01 16.91
CA GLU A 153 -6.27 -0.79 18.28
C GLU A 153 -5.81 -2.09 18.93
N ASN A 154 -6.60 -3.16 18.90
CA ASN A 154 -6.30 -4.46 19.51
C ASN A 154 -5.06 -5.11 18.89
N CYS A 155 -4.84 -4.95 17.59
CA CYS A 155 -3.64 -5.43 16.89
C CYS A 155 -2.43 -4.50 17.07
N GLY A 156 -2.61 -3.32 17.67
CA GLY A 156 -1.55 -2.34 17.91
C GLY A 156 -1.03 -1.65 16.66
N THR A 157 -1.72 -1.80 15.52
CA THR A 157 -1.36 -1.09 14.28
C THR A 157 -1.84 0.35 14.27
N ASN A 158 -2.97 0.62 14.92
CA ASN A 158 -3.60 1.94 14.99
C ASN A 158 -3.81 2.63 13.63
N LEU A 159 -4.01 1.84 12.57
CA LEU A 159 -4.16 2.32 11.21
C LEU A 159 -5.39 1.71 10.54
N VAL A 160 -6.30 2.56 10.07
CA VAL A 160 -7.46 2.16 9.27
C VAL A 160 -7.42 2.91 7.94
N THR A 161 -7.59 2.18 6.84
CA THR A 161 -7.60 2.72 5.48
C THR A 161 -8.96 2.51 4.84
N TYR A 162 -9.51 3.56 4.23
CA TYR A 162 -10.88 3.57 3.73
C TYR A 162 -10.90 3.75 2.21
N TRP A 163 -11.25 2.72 1.47
CA TRP A 163 -11.69 2.83 0.10
C TRP A 163 -13.22 2.74 0.02
N PHE A 164 -13.84 3.75 -0.62
CA PHE A 164 -15.28 3.85 -0.77
C PHE A 164 -15.68 3.52 -2.21
N PRO A 165 -16.37 2.38 -2.45
CA PRO A 165 -16.91 2.06 -3.78
C PRO A 165 -18.19 2.86 -4.08
N ASP A 166 -18.37 3.99 -3.44
CA ASP A 166 -19.57 4.81 -3.48
C ASP A 166 -19.50 5.82 -4.62
N GLY A 167 -20.54 5.92 -5.44
CA GLY A 167 -20.55 6.87 -6.53
C GLY A 167 -21.82 6.81 -7.40
N SER A 168 -21.80 7.60 -8.48
CA SER A 168 -22.86 7.61 -9.49
C SER A 168 -22.39 8.28 -10.79
N LEU A 169 -23.04 7.92 -11.90
CA LEU A 169 -22.70 8.45 -13.23
C LEU A 169 -23.41 9.76 -13.56
N TYR A 170 -24.63 9.94 -13.08
CA TYR A 170 -25.47 11.06 -13.45
C TYR A 170 -26.50 11.41 -12.36
N PRO A 171 -26.99 12.66 -12.32
CA PRO A 171 -27.87 13.13 -11.24
C PRO A 171 -29.17 12.33 -11.07
N GLY A 172 -29.66 11.67 -12.13
CA GLY A 172 -30.86 10.83 -12.05
C GLY A 172 -30.67 9.55 -11.24
N GLN A 173 -29.43 9.09 -11.08
CA GLN A 173 -29.15 7.91 -10.24
C GLN A 173 -29.20 8.26 -8.75
N ARG A 174 -28.67 9.42 -8.37
CA ARG A 174 -28.54 9.88 -6.98
C ARG A 174 -28.60 11.41 -6.93
N ASP A 175 -28.99 11.92 -5.77
CA ASP A 175 -28.64 13.27 -5.39
C ASP A 175 -27.14 13.29 -5.01
N LEU A 176 -26.33 13.91 -5.89
CA LEU A 176 -24.88 13.88 -5.83
C LEU A 176 -24.32 14.50 -4.54
N TRP A 177 -24.99 15.57 -4.07
CA TRP A 177 -24.56 16.24 -2.84
C TRP A 177 -25.02 15.51 -1.58
N GLU A 178 -26.23 14.95 -1.57
CA GLU A 178 -26.71 14.18 -0.44
C GLU A 178 -25.93 12.89 -0.21
N GLN A 179 -25.47 12.20 -1.26
CA GLN A 179 -24.62 11.02 -1.08
C GLN A 179 -23.29 11.40 -0.41
N GLU A 180 -22.65 12.50 -0.84
CA GLU A 180 -21.41 12.98 -0.21
C GLU A 180 -21.63 13.40 1.24
N LYS A 181 -22.69 14.14 1.54
CA LYS A 181 -23.02 14.52 2.91
C LYS A 181 -23.23 13.30 3.83
N ARG A 182 -23.86 12.23 3.33
CA ARG A 182 -24.04 11.00 4.11
C ARG A 182 -22.70 10.34 4.41
N LEU A 183 -21.84 10.21 3.41
CA LEU A 183 -20.50 9.65 3.57
C LEU A 183 -19.70 10.45 4.61
N ARG A 184 -19.65 11.76 4.50
CA ARG A 184 -18.94 12.65 5.45
C ARG A 184 -19.48 12.49 6.89
N ARG A 185 -20.80 12.49 7.10
CA ARG A 185 -21.41 12.26 8.42
C ARG A 185 -21.06 10.90 9.01
N GLY A 186 -21.04 9.85 8.16
CA GLY A 186 -20.61 8.52 8.61
C GLY A 186 -19.17 8.52 9.07
N LEU A 187 -18.27 9.15 8.32
CA LEU A 187 -16.85 9.30 8.70
C LEU A 187 -16.65 10.14 9.95
N GLU A 188 -17.39 11.25 10.10
CA GLU A 188 -17.36 12.08 11.32
C GLU A 188 -17.74 11.26 12.57
N GLU A 189 -18.78 10.41 12.46
CA GLU A 189 -19.20 9.54 13.56
C GLU A 189 -18.15 8.47 13.89
N ILE A 190 -17.56 7.82 12.88
CA ILE A 190 -16.49 6.83 13.05
C ILE A 190 -15.28 7.48 13.72
N TYR A 191 -14.82 8.60 13.19
CA TYR A 191 -13.66 9.33 13.69
C TYR A 191 -13.83 9.79 15.12
N ALA A 192 -15.04 10.28 15.48
CA ALA A 192 -15.34 10.76 16.82
C ALA A 192 -15.39 9.65 17.87
N THR A 193 -15.68 8.42 17.47
CA THR A 193 -15.80 7.26 18.37
C THR A 193 -14.55 6.39 18.44
N ALA A 194 -13.65 6.49 17.46
CA ALA A 194 -12.39 5.76 17.43
C ALA A 194 -11.42 6.25 18.53
N ASP A 195 -10.57 5.35 19.01
CA ASP A 195 -9.48 5.71 19.93
C ASP A 195 -8.61 6.85 19.38
N PRO A 196 -8.16 7.80 20.21
CA PRO A 196 -7.31 8.91 19.78
C PRO A 196 -5.99 8.50 19.12
N GLY A 197 -5.52 7.27 19.31
CA GLY A 197 -4.33 6.74 18.65
C GLY A 197 -4.57 6.27 17.23
N VAL A 198 -5.82 6.04 16.80
CA VAL A 198 -6.13 5.50 15.47
C VAL A 198 -5.98 6.56 14.37
N LEU A 199 -5.17 6.26 13.37
CA LEU A 199 -4.98 7.03 12.14
C LEU A 199 -5.98 6.55 11.07
N HIS A 200 -6.63 7.50 10.39
CA HIS A 200 -7.61 7.25 9.35
C HIS A 200 -7.09 7.74 8.00
N LEU A 201 -6.81 6.87 7.07
CA LEU A 201 -6.38 7.25 5.72
C LEU A 201 -7.52 7.10 4.71
N ILE A 202 -7.82 8.17 4.03
CA ILE A 202 -8.89 8.26 3.02
C ILE A 202 -8.28 8.00 1.64
N GLU A 203 -8.64 6.89 1.06
CA GLU A 203 -8.26 6.51 -0.29
C GLU A 203 -9.22 7.14 -1.30
N TYR A 204 -8.66 7.63 -2.41
CA TYR A 204 -9.43 8.17 -3.52
C TYR A 204 -9.26 7.33 -4.77
N LYS A 205 -10.30 7.32 -5.60
CA LYS A 205 -10.32 6.65 -6.89
C LYS A 205 -11.15 7.47 -7.86
N LEU A 206 -10.66 7.72 -9.07
CA LEU A 206 -11.33 8.60 -10.03
C LEU A 206 -12.71 8.10 -10.43
N PHE A 207 -12.79 6.81 -10.73
CA PHE A 207 -14.03 6.11 -11.10
C PHE A 207 -13.85 4.61 -10.95
N GLU A 208 -14.96 3.91 -10.77
CA GLU A 208 -14.99 2.46 -10.86
C GLU A 208 -15.15 2.06 -12.34
N PRO A 209 -14.16 1.39 -12.98
CA PRO A 209 -14.18 1.12 -14.40
C PRO A 209 -15.47 0.44 -14.89
N GLY A 210 -16.10 1.01 -15.91
CA GLY A 210 -17.32 0.51 -16.49
C GLY A 210 -18.58 0.68 -15.65
N THR A 211 -18.52 1.41 -14.53
CA THR A 211 -19.64 1.57 -13.59
C THR A 211 -20.01 3.03 -13.33
N TYR A 212 -19.24 3.77 -12.54
CA TYR A 212 -19.59 5.12 -12.09
C TYR A 212 -18.36 5.93 -11.65
N SER A 213 -18.53 7.24 -11.53
CA SER A 213 -17.58 8.13 -10.85
C SER A 213 -17.73 8.00 -9.34
N THR A 214 -16.63 7.90 -8.62
CA THR A 214 -16.64 7.79 -7.16
C THR A 214 -16.86 9.15 -6.49
N ILE A 215 -17.37 9.14 -5.26
CA ILE A 215 -17.53 10.37 -4.47
C ILE A 215 -16.16 10.94 -4.12
N VAL A 216 -15.23 10.08 -3.65
CA VAL A 216 -13.87 10.47 -3.32
C VAL A 216 -13.01 10.28 -4.57
N SER A 217 -13.11 11.23 -5.50
CA SER A 217 -12.61 11.09 -6.87
C SER A 217 -11.12 11.40 -7.06
N ASP A 218 -10.54 12.17 -6.16
CA ASP A 218 -9.17 12.66 -6.31
C ASP A 218 -8.55 13.09 -4.97
N ALA A 219 -7.24 13.35 -5.01
CA ALA A 219 -6.47 13.76 -3.82
C ALA A 219 -7.00 15.05 -3.16
N GLY A 220 -7.64 15.95 -3.91
CA GLY A 220 -8.21 17.18 -3.35
C GLY A 220 -9.43 16.92 -2.50
N VAL A 221 -10.33 16.04 -2.99
CA VAL A 221 -11.52 15.62 -2.24
C VAL A 221 -11.12 14.82 -0.99
N ALA A 222 -10.19 13.87 -1.14
CA ALA A 222 -9.68 13.10 -0.01
C ALA A 222 -9.04 14.00 1.07
N LEU A 223 -8.24 14.97 0.65
CA LEU A 223 -7.61 15.95 1.55
C LEU A 223 -8.64 16.84 2.25
N ASP A 224 -9.68 17.27 1.55
CA ASP A 224 -10.77 18.09 2.13
C ASP A 224 -11.53 17.29 3.20
N ILE A 225 -11.86 16.03 2.92
CA ILE A 225 -12.49 15.13 3.90
C ILE A 225 -11.55 14.92 5.10
N ALA A 226 -10.29 14.55 4.88
CA ALA A 226 -9.33 14.31 5.96
C ALA A 226 -9.19 15.55 6.87
N ARG A 227 -9.06 16.73 6.30
CA ARG A 227 -8.98 17.99 7.07
C ARG A 227 -10.23 18.30 7.85
N SER A 228 -11.40 17.96 7.32
CA SER A 228 -12.67 18.17 8.04
C SER A 228 -12.81 17.25 9.25
N LEU A 229 -12.17 16.08 9.24
CA LEU A 229 -12.15 15.13 10.36
C LEU A 229 -11.16 15.56 11.45
N GLY A 230 -9.93 15.94 11.10
CA GLY A 230 -8.92 16.39 12.05
C GLY A 230 -7.53 15.82 11.81
N GLU A 231 -6.63 16.00 12.80
CA GLU A 231 -5.20 15.70 12.66
C GLU A 231 -4.87 14.20 12.51
N ARG A 232 -5.76 13.31 12.92
CA ARG A 232 -5.64 11.85 12.79
C ARG A 232 -6.21 11.33 11.47
N ALA A 233 -6.53 12.19 10.53
CA ALA A 233 -6.99 11.81 9.21
C ALA A 233 -6.00 12.28 8.14
N GLY A 234 -5.80 11.44 7.13
CA GLY A 234 -4.86 11.69 6.06
C GLY A 234 -5.33 11.10 4.73
N VAL A 235 -4.44 11.08 3.77
CA VAL A 235 -4.73 10.67 2.40
C VAL A 235 -3.95 9.41 2.04
N LEU A 236 -4.64 8.39 1.54
CA LEU A 236 -4.02 7.22 0.95
C LEU A 236 -3.94 7.41 -0.56
N VAL A 237 -2.73 7.30 -1.09
CA VAL A 237 -2.41 7.46 -2.51
C VAL A 237 -2.27 6.08 -3.14
N ASP A 238 -3.27 5.64 -3.88
CA ASP A 238 -3.16 4.45 -4.73
C ASP A 238 -2.61 4.82 -6.10
N MET A 239 -1.60 4.09 -6.57
CA MET A 239 -0.92 4.38 -7.83
C MET A 239 -1.78 4.16 -9.06
N GLY A 240 -2.74 3.22 -8.99
CA GLY A 240 -3.68 2.88 -10.06
C GLY A 240 -4.85 3.86 -10.20
N HIS A 241 -5.15 4.65 -9.18
CA HIS A 241 -6.39 5.42 -9.05
C HIS A 241 -6.35 6.83 -9.66
N HIS A 242 -5.49 7.08 -10.63
CA HIS A 242 -5.32 8.39 -11.26
C HIS A 242 -5.69 8.39 -12.74
N ALA A 243 -6.13 9.55 -13.24
CA ALA A 243 -6.17 9.78 -14.69
C ALA A 243 -4.74 9.79 -15.27
N TRP A 244 -4.62 9.49 -16.57
CA TRP A 244 -3.36 9.62 -17.28
C TRP A 244 -2.86 11.08 -17.22
N GLY A 245 -1.58 11.26 -16.97
CA GLY A 245 -0.94 12.57 -16.89
C GLY A 245 -1.03 13.28 -15.53
N VAL A 246 -1.68 12.69 -14.54
CA VAL A 246 -1.62 13.22 -13.16
C VAL A 246 -0.18 13.08 -12.63
N ASN A 247 0.36 14.19 -12.12
CA ASN A 247 1.66 14.20 -11.46
C ASN A 247 1.50 13.78 -10.00
N VAL A 248 1.71 12.48 -9.73
CA VAL A 248 1.55 11.91 -8.39
C VAL A 248 2.66 12.39 -7.44
N ALA A 249 3.89 12.58 -7.92
CA ALA A 249 4.97 13.14 -7.11
C ALA A 249 4.61 14.54 -6.57
N GLN A 250 3.90 15.37 -7.36
CA GLN A 250 3.40 16.66 -6.88
C GLN A 250 2.31 16.52 -5.80
N ILE A 251 1.45 15.51 -5.89
CA ILE A 251 0.46 15.21 -4.84
C ILE A 251 1.20 14.87 -3.54
N VAL A 252 2.16 13.96 -3.61
CA VAL A 252 2.98 13.52 -2.48
C VAL A 252 3.74 14.68 -1.85
N SER A 253 4.47 15.46 -2.66
CA SER A 253 5.20 16.65 -2.21
C SER A 253 4.30 17.65 -1.48
N ARG A 254 3.06 17.83 -1.97
CA ARG A 254 2.08 18.71 -1.33
C ARG A 254 1.63 18.17 0.04
N LEU A 255 1.28 16.89 0.14
CA LEU A 255 0.84 16.28 1.39
C LEU A 255 1.95 16.33 2.45
N LEU A 256 3.20 16.02 2.05
CA LEU A 256 4.38 16.13 2.91
C LEU A 256 4.61 17.57 3.38
N GLY A 257 4.57 18.53 2.44
CA GLY A 257 4.77 19.95 2.74
C GLY A 257 3.67 20.56 3.62
N MET A 258 2.48 19.95 3.66
CA MET A 258 1.37 20.35 4.53
C MET A 258 1.40 19.62 5.89
N GLY A 259 2.29 18.66 6.11
CA GLY A 259 2.31 17.83 7.31
C GLY A 259 1.07 16.94 7.47
N VAL A 260 0.43 16.57 6.36
CA VAL A 260 -0.76 15.70 6.37
C VAL A 260 -0.32 14.25 6.47
N PRO A 261 -0.91 13.45 7.38
CA PRO A 261 -0.69 12.01 7.39
C PRO A 261 -0.99 11.40 6.02
N GLY A 262 -0.22 10.41 5.61
CA GLY A 262 -0.38 9.81 4.30
C GLY A 262 -0.03 8.35 4.24
N GLY A 263 -0.25 7.76 3.10
CA GLY A 263 0.12 6.39 2.82
C GLY A 263 0.04 6.09 1.34
N PHE A 264 0.53 4.93 0.99
CA PHE A 264 0.52 4.43 -0.37
C PHE A 264 -0.13 3.06 -0.45
N HIS A 265 -0.87 2.85 -1.53
CA HIS A 265 -1.04 1.55 -2.15
C HIS A 265 -0.16 1.52 -3.41
N PHE A 266 0.95 0.80 -3.31
CA PHE A 266 1.88 0.65 -4.41
C PHE A 266 1.41 -0.44 -5.36
N ASN A 267 1.29 -0.08 -6.62
CA ASN A 267 1.07 -0.96 -7.76
C ASN A 267 1.64 -0.32 -9.02
N THR A 268 1.66 -1.03 -10.12
CA THR A 268 1.95 -0.45 -11.44
C THR A 268 0.71 -0.56 -12.30
N ARG A 269 0.23 0.58 -12.79
CA ARG A 269 -0.92 0.67 -13.64
C ARG A 269 -0.54 0.71 -15.11
N TYR A 270 -1.06 -0.24 -15.89
CA TYR A 270 -1.01 -0.22 -17.35
C TYR A 270 -2.30 0.29 -17.99
N ALA A 271 -3.42 0.09 -17.30
CA ALA A 271 -4.74 0.63 -17.64
C ALA A 271 -5.35 1.32 -16.41
N ALA A 272 -6.54 1.89 -16.55
CA ALA A 272 -7.25 2.44 -15.39
C ALA A 272 -7.59 1.31 -14.42
N ASP A 273 -7.34 1.53 -13.13
CA ASP A 273 -7.63 0.57 -12.07
C ASP A 273 -6.98 -0.81 -12.30
N ASP A 274 -5.67 -0.80 -12.33
CA ASP A 274 -4.89 -1.97 -12.70
C ASP A 274 -3.83 -2.23 -11.63
N ASP A 275 -4.13 -3.16 -10.74
CA ASP A 275 -3.34 -3.49 -9.55
C ASP A 275 -2.21 -4.48 -9.87
N HIS A 276 -1.40 -4.17 -10.87
CA HIS A 276 -0.26 -5.00 -11.25
C HIS A 276 0.92 -4.87 -10.28
N ALA A 277 1.77 -5.90 -10.34
CA ALA A 277 3.05 -5.90 -9.64
C ALA A 277 3.86 -4.63 -9.96
N VAL A 278 4.51 -4.07 -8.94
CA VAL A 278 5.34 -2.87 -9.11
C VAL A 278 6.56 -3.16 -9.95
N GLU A 279 6.83 -2.28 -10.90
CA GLU A 279 8.08 -2.25 -11.67
C GLU A 279 8.87 -0.97 -11.35
N PRO A 280 10.21 -1.01 -11.35
CA PRO A 280 11.04 0.16 -11.07
C PRO A 280 11.01 1.13 -12.26
N ASN A 281 9.93 1.88 -12.37
CA ASN A 281 9.72 2.88 -13.40
C ASN A 281 9.96 4.30 -12.90
N GLN A 282 10.00 5.27 -13.84
CA GLN A 282 10.31 6.66 -13.52
C GLN A 282 9.30 7.28 -12.54
N ARG A 283 8.01 6.93 -12.58
CA ARG A 283 6.99 7.50 -11.70
C ARG A 283 7.19 7.08 -10.25
N ILE A 284 7.46 5.80 -10.01
CA ILE A 284 7.77 5.29 -8.67
C ILE A 284 9.06 5.94 -8.15
N PHE A 285 10.08 6.06 -9.00
CA PHE A 285 11.32 6.74 -8.64
C PHE A 285 11.10 8.20 -8.24
N GLU A 286 10.33 8.98 -9.02
CA GLU A 286 10.02 10.38 -8.72
C GLU A 286 9.29 10.53 -7.37
N ILE A 287 8.39 9.62 -7.05
CA ILE A 287 7.71 9.57 -5.75
C ILE A 287 8.71 9.31 -4.63
N PHE A 288 9.57 8.33 -4.77
CA PHE A 288 10.62 8.07 -3.77
C PHE A 288 11.61 9.23 -3.62
N CYS A 289 11.88 9.99 -4.69
CA CYS A 289 12.68 11.22 -4.57
C CYS A 289 12.03 12.25 -3.64
N GLU A 290 10.71 12.46 -3.73
CA GLU A 290 9.98 13.37 -2.83
C GLU A 290 9.94 12.82 -1.39
N LEU A 291 9.69 11.53 -1.22
CA LEU A 291 9.68 10.87 0.08
C LEU A 291 11.06 10.88 0.76
N SER A 292 12.13 10.58 0.03
CA SER A 292 13.50 10.58 0.54
C SER A 292 13.98 11.99 0.89
N ALA A 293 13.65 13.00 0.07
CA ALA A 293 13.95 14.38 0.35
C ALA A 293 13.27 14.89 1.63
N ALA A 294 12.08 14.37 1.94
CA ALA A 294 11.35 14.66 3.17
C ALA A 294 11.74 13.73 4.34
N GLN A 295 12.67 12.78 4.11
CA GLN A 295 13.05 11.72 5.05
C GLN A 295 11.83 10.92 5.57
N ALA A 296 10.85 10.67 4.73
CA ALA A 296 9.58 10.04 5.12
C ALA A 296 9.64 8.51 5.09
N VAL A 297 10.62 7.88 4.43
CA VAL A 297 10.73 6.41 4.29
C VAL A 297 11.50 5.78 5.44
N VAL A 298 12.69 6.29 5.76
CA VAL A 298 13.48 5.81 6.89
C VAL A 298 12.99 6.49 8.15
N ASN A 299 12.51 5.69 9.09
CA ASN A 299 11.82 6.17 10.27
C ASN A 299 12.74 6.77 11.33
N ASP A 300 12.61 8.09 11.50
CA ASP A 300 12.75 8.70 12.80
C ASP A 300 11.35 8.63 13.50
N ASP A 301 11.28 8.35 14.79
CA ASP A 301 10.02 8.11 15.55
C ASP A 301 8.96 9.22 15.40
N GLU A 302 9.34 10.41 14.99
CA GLU A 302 8.47 11.55 14.75
C GLU A 302 7.69 11.50 13.42
N LYS A 303 8.00 10.55 12.52
CA LYS A 303 7.47 10.48 11.14
C LYS A 303 6.54 9.29 10.88
N LYS A 304 6.00 8.69 11.93
CA LYS A 304 5.11 7.52 11.90
C LYS A 304 3.77 7.72 11.18
N ASN A 305 3.53 8.85 10.56
CA ASN A 305 2.25 9.20 9.95
C ASN A 305 2.16 8.82 8.46
N TRP A 306 3.16 8.12 7.92
CA TRP A 306 3.14 7.62 6.55
C TRP A 306 3.22 6.10 6.53
N ALA A 307 2.24 5.48 5.86
CA ALA A 307 2.13 4.04 5.72
C ALA A 307 2.48 3.61 4.29
N TYR A 308 3.25 2.54 4.16
CA TYR A 308 3.64 1.97 2.87
C TYR A 308 3.03 0.59 2.75
N MET A 309 2.13 0.44 1.80
CA MET A 309 1.37 -0.78 1.55
C MET A 309 1.41 -1.13 0.07
N VAL A 310 1.27 -2.39 -0.24
CA VAL A 310 1.04 -2.88 -1.60
C VAL A 310 -0.46 -3.07 -1.77
N ASP A 311 -1.04 -2.62 -2.89
CA ASP A 311 -2.31 -3.11 -3.37
C ASP A 311 -2.11 -3.79 -4.71
N GLN A 312 -2.28 -5.10 -4.72
CA GLN A 312 -1.98 -5.93 -5.86
C GLN A 312 -2.90 -7.14 -5.87
N CYS A 313 -3.40 -7.45 -7.06
CA CYS A 313 -4.12 -8.67 -7.37
C CYS A 313 -3.30 -9.52 -8.32
N SER A 314 -3.64 -10.80 -8.42
CA SER A 314 -3.04 -11.69 -9.41
C SER A 314 -4.12 -12.17 -10.38
N SER A 315 -3.95 -11.85 -11.67
CA SER A 315 -4.83 -12.33 -12.74
C SER A 315 -4.31 -13.60 -13.39
N LEU A 316 -3.07 -13.56 -13.84
CA LEU A 316 -2.39 -14.65 -14.55
C LEU A 316 -1.09 -15.05 -13.87
N GLU A 317 -0.50 -14.14 -13.12
CA GLU A 317 0.79 -14.31 -12.48
C GLU A 317 0.71 -15.24 -11.27
N ASN A 318 1.81 -15.91 -10.98
CA ASN A 318 1.99 -16.54 -9.67
C ASN A 318 2.04 -15.45 -8.59
N ARG A 319 1.11 -15.49 -7.62
CA ARG A 319 0.94 -14.45 -6.62
C ARG A 319 2.15 -14.24 -5.71
N MET A 320 2.84 -15.32 -5.36
CA MET A 320 4.05 -15.25 -4.54
C MET A 320 5.20 -14.58 -5.30
N ARG A 321 5.44 -15.00 -6.55
CA ARG A 321 6.48 -14.37 -7.39
C ARG A 321 6.16 -12.91 -7.68
N ALA A 322 4.90 -12.59 -7.91
CA ALA A 322 4.46 -11.22 -8.20
C ALA A 322 4.71 -10.27 -7.01
N VAL A 323 4.38 -10.67 -5.78
CA VAL A 323 4.61 -9.82 -4.60
C VAL A 323 6.10 -9.72 -4.25
N LEU A 324 6.88 -10.80 -4.42
CA LEU A 324 8.34 -10.75 -4.25
C LEU A 324 8.98 -9.79 -5.24
N HIS A 325 8.51 -9.79 -6.50
CA HIS A 325 8.95 -8.84 -7.53
C HIS A 325 8.58 -7.40 -7.16
N THR A 326 7.38 -7.18 -6.63
CA THR A 326 6.93 -5.87 -6.16
C THR A 326 7.84 -5.33 -5.07
N ILE A 327 8.14 -6.10 -4.04
CA ILE A 327 9.00 -5.67 -2.94
C ILE A 327 10.42 -5.37 -3.43
N ASP A 328 10.99 -6.23 -4.27
CA ASP A 328 12.31 -5.99 -4.87
C ASP A 328 12.34 -4.69 -5.69
N SER A 329 11.30 -4.46 -6.49
CA SER A 329 11.14 -3.24 -7.31
C SER A 329 11.02 -1.96 -6.47
N LEU A 330 10.30 -2.02 -5.35
CA LEU A 330 10.20 -0.91 -4.41
C LEU A 330 11.53 -0.61 -3.73
N MET A 331 12.24 -1.63 -3.24
CA MET A 331 13.58 -1.46 -2.66
C MET A 331 14.58 -0.88 -3.66
N ILE A 332 14.54 -1.32 -4.93
CA ILE A 332 15.36 -0.77 -6.02
C ILE A 332 15.01 0.70 -6.26
N SER A 333 13.73 1.05 -6.31
CA SER A 333 13.28 2.41 -6.56
C SER A 333 13.64 3.35 -5.41
N PHE A 334 13.53 2.87 -4.17
CA PHE A 334 13.99 3.58 -2.99
C PHE A 334 15.50 3.78 -3.01
N ALA A 335 16.30 2.74 -3.24
CA ALA A 335 17.76 2.85 -3.34
C ALA A 335 18.21 3.85 -4.42
N LYS A 336 17.49 3.90 -5.57
CA LYS A 336 17.75 4.90 -6.62
C LYS A 336 17.50 6.34 -6.14
N SER A 337 16.50 6.57 -5.33
CA SER A 337 16.20 7.91 -4.80
C SER A 337 17.26 8.39 -3.80
N LEU A 338 17.88 7.48 -3.06
CA LEU A 338 18.93 7.77 -2.09
C LEU A 338 20.27 8.15 -2.73
N ILE A 339 20.49 7.78 -3.99
CA ILE A 339 21.73 8.11 -4.72
C ILE A 339 21.59 9.34 -5.62
N VAL A 340 20.52 10.12 -5.48
CA VAL A 340 20.39 11.43 -6.16
C VAL A 340 21.36 12.43 -5.52
N ASP A 341 22.20 13.07 -6.33
CA ASP A 341 23.02 14.20 -5.88
C ASP A 341 22.12 15.40 -5.56
N GLY A 342 21.72 15.49 -4.29
CA GLY A 342 20.77 16.51 -3.83
C GLY A 342 21.32 17.93 -3.89
N ASP A 343 22.64 18.10 -3.71
CA ASP A 343 23.29 19.41 -3.76
C ASP A 343 23.39 19.92 -5.20
N GLN A 344 23.77 19.03 -6.12
CA GLN A 344 23.76 19.35 -7.53
C GLN A 344 22.34 19.67 -8.02
N LEU A 345 21.36 18.84 -7.65
CA LEU A 345 19.97 19.03 -8.04
C LEU A 345 19.43 20.39 -7.56
N ARG A 346 19.72 20.76 -6.31
CA ARG A 346 19.36 22.07 -5.74
C ARG A 346 19.99 23.21 -6.52
N THR A 347 21.29 23.13 -6.76
CA THR A 347 22.05 24.13 -7.50
C THR A 347 21.50 24.35 -8.92
N MET A 348 21.19 23.24 -9.64
CA MET A 348 20.61 23.34 -10.98
C MET A 348 19.22 23.98 -10.97
N ARG A 349 18.38 23.62 -9.99
CA ARG A 349 17.02 24.22 -9.81
C ARG A 349 17.10 25.71 -9.50
N GLU A 350 18.00 26.14 -8.60
CA GLU A 350 18.20 27.56 -8.26
C GLU A 350 18.70 28.39 -9.46
N ASN A 351 19.53 27.80 -10.29
CA ASN A 351 20.02 28.42 -11.52
C ASN A 351 19.06 28.30 -12.72
N THR A 352 17.88 27.71 -12.52
CA THR A 352 16.90 27.42 -13.60
C THR A 352 17.47 26.59 -14.75
N ASP A 353 18.52 25.80 -14.49
CA ASP A 353 19.05 24.80 -15.43
C ASP A 353 18.20 23.52 -15.41
N VAL A 354 17.10 23.55 -16.15
CA VAL A 354 16.12 22.44 -16.21
C VAL A 354 16.74 21.16 -16.77
N ILE A 355 17.62 21.26 -17.74
CA ILE A 355 18.26 20.08 -18.34
C ILE A 355 19.31 19.50 -17.37
N GLY A 356 20.10 20.35 -16.71
CA GLY A 356 21.04 19.93 -15.68
C GLY A 356 20.33 19.20 -14.53
N ALA A 357 19.22 19.76 -14.02
CA ALA A 357 18.40 19.15 -12.99
C ALA A 357 17.85 17.78 -13.42
N ASN A 358 17.28 17.68 -14.64
CA ASN A 358 16.77 16.41 -15.18
C ASN A 358 17.88 15.36 -15.33
N ARG A 359 19.07 15.77 -15.78
CA ARG A 359 20.22 14.85 -15.90
C ARG A 359 20.65 14.30 -14.53
N THR A 360 20.68 15.13 -13.50
CA THR A 360 21.00 14.67 -12.14
C THR A 360 20.03 13.57 -11.67
N LEU A 361 18.73 13.74 -11.92
CA LEU A 361 17.74 12.70 -11.61
C LEU A 361 17.90 11.45 -12.50
N LEU A 362 18.12 11.63 -13.79
CA LEU A 362 18.30 10.51 -14.72
C LEU A 362 19.57 9.70 -14.45
N ASP A 363 20.65 10.33 -14.04
CA ASP A 363 21.88 9.64 -13.67
C ASP A 363 21.64 8.67 -12.50
N ALA A 364 20.88 9.08 -11.49
CA ALA A 364 20.45 8.20 -10.40
C ALA A 364 19.49 7.11 -10.89
N PHE A 365 18.47 7.47 -11.67
CA PHE A 365 17.48 6.52 -12.19
C PHE A 365 18.11 5.42 -13.07
N LEU A 366 19.07 5.76 -13.91
CA LEU A 366 19.74 4.83 -14.80
C LEU A 366 20.85 4.00 -14.13
N THR A 367 21.27 4.39 -12.93
CA THR A 367 22.28 3.64 -12.16
C THR A 367 21.70 2.31 -11.68
N ASP A 368 22.47 1.21 -11.90
CA ASP A 368 22.12 -0.11 -11.40
C ASP A 368 22.42 -0.24 -9.90
N VAL A 369 21.42 -0.06 -9.07
CA VAL A 369 21.51 -0.14 -7.59
C VAL A 369 21.23 -1.55 -7.03
N ARG A 370 20.95 -2.54 -7.88
CA ARG A 370 20.71 -3.92 -7.41
C ARG A 370 21.81 -4.47 -6.52
N PRO A 371 23.12 -4.14 -6.73
CA PRO A 371 24.17 -4.56 -5.80
C PRO A 371 23.96 -4.05 -4.36
N ILE A 372 23.37 -2.87 -4.16
CA ILE A 372 23.05 -2.32 -2.82
C ILE A 372 21.96 -3.16 -2.16
N VAL A 373 20.84 -3.37 -2.86
CA VAL A 373 19.69 -4.15 -2.37
C VAL A 373 20.10 -5.59 -2.04
N GLN A 374 20.88 -6.23 -2.93
CA GLN A 374 21.39 -7.57 -2.70
C GLN A 374 22.33 -7.66 -1.50
N MET A 375 23.22 -6.68 -1.33
CA MET A 375 24.13 -6.64 -0.19
C MET A 375 23.39 -6.39 1.13
N ALA A 376 22.39 -5.50 1.13
CA ALA A 376 21.54 -5.25 2.28
C ALA A 376 20.86 -6.55 2.78
N ARG A 377 20.32 -7.36 1.87
CA ARG A 377 19.72 -8.65 2.21
C ARG A 377 20.74 -9.67 2.71
N VAL A 378 21.86 -9.83 2.02
CA VAL A 378 22.89 -10.80 2.38
C VAL A 378 23.46 -10.53 3.77
N GLU A 379 23.68 -9.27 4.14
CA GLU A 379 24.15 -8.90 5.48
C GLU A 379 23.11 -9.16 6.57
N GLN A 380 21.83 -9.20 6.23
CA GLN A 380 20.73 -9.61 7.12
C GLN A 380 20.52 -11.15 7.16
N GLY A 381 21.35 -11.92 6.42
CA GLY A 381 21.22 -13.37 6.31
C GLY A 381 20.11 -13.82 5.35
N LEU A 382 19.62 -12.94 4.51
CA LEU A 382 18.54 -13.18 3.55
C LEU A 382 19.09 -13.54 2.16
N PRO A 383 18.29 -14.16 1.28
CA PRO A 383 18.70 -14.44 -0.09
C PRO A 383 18.92 -13.14 -0.87
N ALA A 384 19.98 -13.11 -1.67
CA ALA A 384 20.27 -11.96 -2.55
C ALA A 384 19.16 -11.71 -3.59
N ASP A 385 18.53 -12.78 -4.07
CA ASP A 385 17.39 -12.76 -4.99
C ASP A 385 16.23 -13.57 -4.36
N PRO A 386 15.16 -12.92 -3.90
CA PRO A 386 14.06 -13.60 -3.22
C PRO A 386 13.21 -14.47 -4.17
N ILE A 387 13.13 -14.12 -5.47
CA ILE A 387 12.37 -14.90 -6.45
C ILE A 387 13.12 -16.20 -6.76
N ASP A 388 14.42 -16.12 -6.99
CA ASP A 388 15.26 -17.30 -7.23
C ASP A 388 15.27 -18.24 -6.00
N ALA A 389 15.28 -17.68 -4.80
CA ALA A 389 15.16 -18.46 -3.57
C ALA A 389 13.78 -19.13 -3.44
N PHE A 390 12.71 -18.42 -3.74
CA PHE A 390 11.34 -18.97 -3.79
C PHE A 390 11.25 -20.13 -4.78
N ASP A 391 11.73 -19.94 -6.02
CA ASP A 391 11.66 -20.94 -7.09
C ASP A 391 12.40 -22.25 -6.74
N ARG A 392 13.45 -22.15 -5.91
CA ARG A 392 14.23 -23.32 -5.46
C ARG A 392 13.71 -23.95 -4.15
N SER A 393 12.82 -23.29 -3.45
CA SER A 393 12.39 -23.71 -2.11
C SER A 393 11.44 -24.92 -2.10
N GLY A 394 10.76 -25.18 -3.22
CA GLY A 394 9.64 -26.14 -3.28
C GLY A 394 8.38 -25.67 -2.56
N TYR A 395 8.31 -24.37 -2.19
CA TYR A 395 7.14 -23.81 -1.49
C TYR A 395 5.89 -23.89 -2.36
N GLN A 396 6.00 -23.55 -3.66
CA GLN A 396 4.87 -23.55 -4.58
C GLN A 396 4.27 -24.97 -4.72
N GLU A 397 5.11 -25.96 -4.95
CA GLU A 397 4.67 -27.35 -5.11
C GLU A 397 4.04 -27.89 -3.84
N ARG A 398 4.52 -27.46 -2.67
CA ARG A 398 3.94 -27.82 -1.38
C ARG A 398 2.54 -27.26 -1.22
N ILE A 399 2.35 -25.95 -1.42
CA ILE A 399 1.03 -25.34 -1.23
C ILE A 399 0.03 -25.78 -2.29
N GLU A 400 0.46 -26.06 -3.54
CA GLU A 400 -0.41 -26.66 -4.56
C GLU A 400 -0.93 -28.03 -4.14
N LYS A 401 -0.08 -28.85 -3.53
CA LYS A 401 -0.47 -30.16 -3.01
C LYS A 401 -1.36 -30.09 -1.77
N GLU A 402 -1.14 -29.12 -0.90
CA GLU A 402 -1.89 -28.94 0.34
C GLU A 402 -3.27 -28.32 0.12
N ARG A 403 -3.41 -27.50 -0.95
CA ARG A 403 -4.62 -26.71 -1.26
C ARG A 403 -5.39 -27.24 -2.47
N SER A 404 -5.00 -28.42 -3.01
CA SER A 404 -5.63 -29.08 -4.17
C SER A 404 -6.90 -29.87 -3.81
#